data_7036293cf4fdc06daa8528fee6407c5e
#
_entry.id   7036293cf4fdc06daa8528fee6407c5e
#
_cell.length_a   1.000
_cell.length_b   1.000
_cell.length_c   1.000
_cell.angle_alpha   90.00
_cell.angle_beta   90.00
_cell.angle_gamma   90.00
#
_symmetry.space_group_name_H-M   'P 1'
#
loop_
_entity.id
_entity.type
_entity.pdbx_description
1 polymer ?
#
loop_
_entity_poly.entity_id
_entity_poly.type
_entity_poly.pdbx_seq_one_letter_code
_entity_poly.pdbx_strand_id
1 'polypeptide(L)'
;MSSPLSSTLLIEAPVNRHFAQLHRDLQALTDAVTLYLETGLRRGNGVVVIASPTHTDLFLTRLREHELDPGAFLKSGQLELHDVELTLRKFIRHDHPDWDDFRRCMGAVFERVRAFGRGTTRAYGEMVNLLWQEGMQEAAIRLEEYWNDLARLYPFSVFCGYLLDVHDDHAYAGPIEEIGRTHSDIIGTPEDDRFCLALDAASRDVFGVPLSQMVGFAHRRDSGEQRFPSGQRTMLWVKRNLPSASAAVLERARHYYEDAVLSSDLTG
;
A
#
# COMPACT_ATOMS: atom_id res chain seq x y z
N MET A 1 -3.92 -7.82 14.81
CA MET A 1 -2.45 -7.59 14.92
C MET A 1 -1.85 -7.84 13.56
N SER A 2 -1.24 -6.82 12.95
CA SER A 2 -0.59 -6.94 11.63
C SER A 2 0.48 -8.04 11.66
N SER A 3 0.69 -8.72 10.53
CA SER A 3 1.76 -9.72 10.40
C SER A 3 3.10 -9.11 10.86
N PRO A 4 3.94 -9.83 11.62
CA PRO A 4 5.23 -9.31 12.11
C PRO A 4 6.12 -8.72 11.00
N LEU A 5 6.06 -9.26 9.79
CA LEU A 5 6.80 -8.74 8.62
C LEU A 5 6.30 -7.38 8.14
N SER A 6 4.98 -7.15 8.18
CA SER A 6 4.36 -5.89 7.75
C SER A 6 4.76 -4.73 8.67
N SER A 7 4.68 -4.93 9.98
CA SER A 7 5.11 -3.93 10.96
C SER A 7 6.60 -3.62 10.84
N THR A 8 7.43 -4.63 10.58
CA THR A 8 8.88 -4.44 10.41
C THR A 8 9.20 -3.55 9.22
N LEU A 9 8.53 -3.72 8.07
CA LEU A 9 8.74 -2.86 6.89
C LEU A 9 8.38 -1.40 7.17
N LEU A 10 7.27 -1.14 7.87
CA LEU A 10 6.88 0.23 8.25
C LEU A 10 7.86 0.86 9.24
N ILE A 11 8.37 0.07 10.20
CA ILE A 11 9.30 0.54 11.22
C ILE A 11 10.69 0.77 10.63
N GLU A 12 11.23 -0.20 9.91
CA GLU A 12 12.60 -0.14 9.39
C GLU A 12 12.72 0.70 8.13
N ALA A 13 11.72 0.66 7.26
CA ALA A 13 11.66 1.39 5.99
C ALA A 13 13.02 1.42 5.26
N PRO A 14 13.55 0.26 4.83
CA PRO A 14 14.87 0.20 4.23
C PRO A 14 14.97 1.11 3.01
N VAL A 15 16.12 1.72 2.82
CA VAL A 15 16.40 2.60 1.67
C VAL A 15 16.17 1.84 0.35
N ASN A 16 15.65 2.54 -0.63
CA ASN A 16 15.33 2.03 -1.96
C ASN A 16 14.26 0.90 -1.94
N ARG A 17 13.43 0.87 -0.89
CA ARG A 17 12.22 0.05 -0.87
C ARG A 17 11.01 0.85 -1.29
N HIS A 18 10.26 0.25 -2.19
CA HIS A 18 8.99 0.73 -2.68
C HIS A 18 7.92 -0.28 -2.32
N PHE A 19 7.06 0.04 -1.36
CA PHE A 19 6.05 -0.87 -0.87
C PHE A 19 4.67 -0.24 -0.87
N ALA A 20 3.65 -1.08 -1.00
CA ALA A 20 2.27 -0.65 -1.04
C ALA A 20 1.44 -1.33 0.06
N GLN A 21 0.32 -0.71 0.41
CA GLN A 21 -0.76 -1.32 1.16
C GLN A 21 -2.06 -1.18 0.39
N LEU A 22 -2.78 -2.29 0.27
CA LEU A 22 -4.15 -2.32 -0.23
C LEU A 22 -5.08 -2.22 0.97
N HIS A 23 -5.99 -1.25 0.97
CA HIS A 23 -6.89 -1.04 2.09
C HIS A 23 -8.33 -0.83 1.62
N ARG A 24 -9.28 -1.31 2.41
CA ARG A 24 -10.73 -1.10 2.21
C ARG A 24 -11.25 0.03 3.08
N ASP A 25 -10.63 0.24 4.22
CA ASP A 25 -11.03 1.27 5.18
C ASP A 25 -9.88 2.23 5.48
N LEU A 26 -10.25 3.44 5.85
CA LEU A 26 -9.34 4.52 6.14
C LEU A 26 -8.59 4.33 7.47
N GLN A 27 -9.16 3.57 8.42
CA GLN A 27 -8.54 3.36 9.73
C GLN A 27 -7.25 2.55 9.61
N ALA A 28 -7.30 1.40 8.93
CA ALA A 28 -6.12 0.54 8.71
C ALA A 28 -5.00 1.29 7.98
N LEU A 29 -5.36 2.09 6.96
CA LEU A 29 -4.39 2.95 6.28
C LEU A 29 -3.79 3.98 7.23
N THR A 30 -4.65 4.68 7.99
CA THR A 30 -4.21 5.74 8.90
C THR A 30 -3.24 5.20 9.94
N ASP A 31 -3.52 4.04 10.52
CA ASP A 31 -2.64 3.39 11.51
C ASP A 31 -1.28 3.00 10.91
N ALA A 32 -1.27 2.42 9.71
CA ALA A 32 -0.04 2.05 9.01
C ALA A 32 0.80 3.28 8.62
N VAL A 33 0.16 4.30 8.06
CA VAL A 33 0.82 5.56 7.68
C VAL A 33 1.36 6.26 8.93
N THR A 34 0.58 6.35 10.00
CA THR A 34 1.03 6.95 11.26
C THR A 34 2.27 6.26 11.79
N LEU A 35 2.29 4.93 11.85
CA LEU A 35 3.45 4.16 12.29
C LEU A 35 4.70 4.44 11.43
N TYR A 36 4.52 4.52 10.11
CA TYR A 36 5.60 4.81 9.17
C TYR A 36 6.17 6.23 9.35
N LEU A 37 5.30 7.25 9.47
CA LEU A 37 5.68 8.64 9.67
C LEU A 37 6.32 8.85 11.05
N GLU A 38 5.65 8.41 12.11
CA GLU A 38 6.11 8.52 13.49
C GLU A 38 7.52 7.94 13.67
N THR A 39 7.71 6.70 13.22
CA THR A 39 9.00 6.03 13.33
C THR A 39 10.08 6.79 12.56
N GLY A 40 9.76 7.34 11.39
CA GLY A 40 10.67 8.18 10.62
C GLY A 40 11.06 9.45 11.36
N LEU A 41 10.07 10.19 11.87
CA LEU A 41 10.27 11.44 12.61
C LEU A 41 11.11 11.22 13.88
N ARG A 42 10.79 10.20 14.67
CA ARG A 42 11.55 9.84 15.91
C ARG A 42 13.00 9.43 15.61
N ARG A 43 13.26 8.80 14.48
CA ARG A 43 14.61 8.40 14.06
C ARG A 43 15.40 9.54 13.41
N GLY A 44 14.81 10.70 13.24
CA GLY A 44 15.44 11.85 12.60
C GLY A 44 15.53 11.73 11.08
N ASN A 45 14.70 10.87 10.45
CA ASN A 45 14.59 10.84 8.99
C ASN A 45 13.86 12.11 8.49
N GLY A 46 14.14 12.52 7.27
CA GLY A 46 13.29 13.43 6.54
C GLY A 46 11.99 12.71 6.15
N VAL A 47 10.85 13.37 6.28
CA VAL A 47 9.53 12.77 6.01
C VAL A 47 8.75 13.64 5.03
N VAL A 48 8.24 13.03 3.98
CA VAL A 48 7.40 13.67 2.95
C VAL A 48 6.05 12.97 2.92
N VAL A 49 4.98 13.74 2.97
CA VAL A 49 3.59 13.27 2.83
C VAL A 49 2.97 13.94 1.61
N ILE A 50 2.48 13.14 0.67
CA ILE A 50 1.76 13.62 -0.52
C ILE A 50 0.38 13.00 -0.48
N ALA A 51 -0.58 13.70 0.10
CA ALA A 51 -1.90 13.16 0.39
C ALA A 51 -3.00 14.22 0.18
N SER A 52 -4.26 13.79 0.22
CA SER A 52 -5.38 14.71 0.26
C SER A 52 -5.35 15.53 1.55
N PRO A 53 -5.94 16.76 1.57
CA PRO A 53 -6.04 17.55 2.80
C PRO A 53 -6.68 16.76 3.95
N THR A 54 -7.76 16.02 3.67
CA THR A 54 -8.48 15.21 4.67
C THR A 54 -7.57 14.14 5.29
N HIS A 55 -6.82 13.39 4.48
CA HIS A 55 -5.90 12.37 4.99
C HIS A 55 -4.72 12.99 5.72
N THR A 56 -4.19 14.10 5.22
CA THR A 56 -3.13 14.86 5.89
C THR A 56 -3.55 15.26 7.30
N ASP A 57 -4.76 15.81 7.48
CA ASP A 57 -5.28 16.22 8.78
C ASP A 57 -5.45 15.02 9.73
N LEU A 58 -5.90 13.86 9.22
CA LEU A 58 -5.98 12.63 10.00
C LEU A 58 -4.59 12.19 10.49
N PHE A 59 -3.59 12.14 9.61
CA PHE A 59 -2.23 11.72 9.97
C PHE A 59 -1.62 12.67 11.00
N LEU A 60 -1.79 13.98 10.83
CA LEU A 60 -1.30 14.96 11.81
C LEU A 60 -2.00 14.84 13.16
N THR A 61 -3.29 14.53 13.18
CA THR A 61 -4.06 14.29 14.40
C THR A 61 -3.53 13.05 15.13
N ARG A 62 -3.33 11.94 14.42
CA ARG A 62 -2.76 10.72 14.99
C ARG A 62 -1.34 10.91 15.53
N LEU A 63 -0.51 11.67 14.82
CA LEU A 63 0.84 11.99 15.33
C LEU A 63 0.80 12.75 16.64
N ARG A 64 -0.17 13.70 16.83
CA ARG A 64 -0.37 14.40 18.11
C ARG A 64 -0.86 13.46 19.22
N GLU A 65 -1.77 12.53 18.90
CA GLU A 65 -2.22 11.50 19.85
C GLU A 65 -1.06 10.61 20.32
N HIS A 66 -0.04 10.43 19.49
CA HIS A 66 1.21 9.71 19.80
C HIS A 66 2.30 10.63 20.40
N GLU A 67 1.90 11.77 20.98
CA GLU A 67 2.81 12.71 21.67
C GLU A 67 3.92 13.30 20.78
N LEU A 68 3.68 13.42 19.47
CA LEU A 68 4.54 14.16 18.55
C LEU A 68 3.97 15.56 18.30
N ASP A 69 4.85 16.53 18.05
CA ASP A 69 4.48 17.86 17.59
C ASP A 69 4.76 18.03 16.08
N PRO A 70 3.77 17.77 15.20
CA PRO A 70 3.97 17.96 13.76
C PRO A 70 4.38 19.39 13.39
N GLY A 71 3.93 20.40 14.17
CA GLY A 71 4.29 21.79 13.93
C GLY A 71 5.79 22.06 14.09
N ALA A 72 6.42 21.44 15.09
CA ALA A 72 7.86 21.51 15.26
C ALA A 72 8.63 20.89 14.09
N PHE A 73 8.18 19.72 13.60
CA PHE A 73 8.79 19.04 12.44
C PHE A 73 8.60 19.82 11.13
N LEU A 74 7.44 20.42 10.92
CA LEU A 74 7.19 21.31 9.77
C LEU A 74 8.10 22.55 9.83
N LYS A 75 8.20 23.18 11.01
CA LYS A 75 9.04 24.36 11.21
C LYS A 75 10.54 24.06 11.01
N SER A 76 10.98 22.90 11.41
CA SER A 76 12.38 22.48 11.20
C SER A 76 12.67 22.09 9.75
N GLY A 77 11.66 21.77 8.93
CA GLY A 77 11.79 21.22 7.59
C GLY A 77 12.05 19.69 7.57
N GLN A 78 11.94 19.00 8.71
CA GLN A 78 12.05 17.55 8.77
C GLN A 78 10.81 16.85 8.19
N LEU A 79 9.64 17.49 8.28
CA LEU A 79 8.36 17.06 7.69
C LEU A 79 7.97 18.05 6.59
N GLU A 80 7.66 17.56 5.40
CA GLU A 80 7.01 18.32 4.34
C GLU A 80 5.66 17.69 3.97
N LEU A 81 4.65 18.54 3.80
CA LEU A 81 3.30 18.14 3.39
C LEU A 81 2.99 18.71 2.02
N HIS A 82 2.48 17.89 1.14
CA HIS A 82 2.10 18.27 -0.22
C HIS A 82 0.69 17.77 -0.51
N ASP A 83 -0.14 18.66 -1.04
CA ASP A 83 -1.44 18.29 -1.58
C ASP A 83 -1.26 17.41 -2.82
N VAL A 84 -1.99 16.29 -2.89
CA VAL A 84 -1.85 15.29 -3.93
C VAL A 84 -2.22 15.82 -5.30
N GLU A 85 -3.34 16.55 -5.43
CA GLU A 85 -3.79 17.11 -6.71
C GLU A 85 -2.85 18.21 -7.20
N LEU A 86 -2.48 19.15 -6.30
CA LEU A 86 -1.56 20.23 -6.64
C LEU A 86 -0.18 19.70 -7.02
N THR A 87 0.23 18.56 -6.46
CA THR A 87 1.50 17.93 -6.80
C THR A 87 1.43 17.27 -8.17
N LEU A 88 0.38 16.50 -8.47
CA LEU A 88 0.17 15.88 -9.79
C LEU A 88 0.14 16.92 -10.91
N ARG A 89 -0.53 18.06 -10.73
CA ARG A 89 -0.59 19.15 -11.73
C ARG A 89 0.77 19.70 -12.13
N LYS A 90 1.81 19.49 -11.34
CA LYS A 90 3.18 19.96 -11.64
C LYS A 90 3.85 19.17 -12.75
N PHE A 91 3.46 17.90 -12.94
CA PHE A 91 4.13 17.00 -13.88
C PHE A 91 3.19 16.13 -14.74
N ILE A 92 1.86 16.21 -14.55
CA ILE A 92 0.92 15.59 -15.50
C ILE A 92 0.78 16.50 -16.72
N ARG A 93 1.00 15.96 -17.91
CA ARG A 93 0.86 16.62 -19.21
C ARG A 93 0.05 15.73 -20.15
N HIS A 94 -1.09 16.20 -20.62
CA HIS A 94 -1.97 15.43 -21.52
C HIS A 94 -2.27 14.02 -20.98
N ASP A 95 -2.70 13.96 -19.72
CA ASP A 95 -3.04 12.74 -18.98
C ASP A 95 -1.86 11.75 -18.73
N HIS A 96 -0.62 12.15 -18.99
CA HIS A 96 0.57 11.36 -18.72
C HIS A 96 1.57 12.10 -17.83
N PRO A 97 2.25 11.40 -16.91
CA PRO A 97 3.32 12.01 -16.14
C PRO A 97 4.55 12.27 -17.02
N ASP A 98 5.13 13.44 -16.86
CA ASP A 98 6.42 13.84 -17.47
C ASP A 98 7.55 13.55 -16.49
N TRP A 99 8.55 12.79 -16.94
CA TRP A 99 9.67 12.37 -16.10
C TRP A 99 10.53 13.53 -15.62
N ASP A 100 10.85 14.47 -16.49
CA ASP A 100 11.75 15.56 -16.13
C ASP A 100 11.10 16.52 -15.14
N ASP A 101 9.80 16.80 -15.32
CA ASP A 101 9.03 17.60 -14.39
C ASP A 101 8.85 16.87 -13.04
N PHE A 102 8.55 15.56 -13.05
CA PHE A 102 8.44 14.74 -11.84
C PHE A 102 9.77 14.70 -11.08
N ARG A 103 10.86 14.35 -11.76
CA ARG A 103 12.21 14.30 -11.19
C ARG A 103 12.62 15.64 -10.59
N ARG A 104 12.35 16.75 -11.29
CA ARG A 104 12.64 18.11 -10.81
C ARG A 104 11.82 18.46 -9.59
N CYS A 105 10.51 18.13 -9.61
CA CYS A 105 9.60 18.41 -8.50
C CYS A 105 9.98 17.61 -7.25
N MET A 106 10.06 16.30 -7.35
CA MET A 106 10.35 15.42 -6.22
C MET A 106 11.80 15.49 -5.76
N GLY A 107 12.75 15.67 -6.69
CA GLY A 107 14.15 15.87 -6.36
C GLY A 107 14.34 17.11 -5.48
N ALA A 108 13.70 18.23 -5.82
CA ALA A 108 13.76 19.45 -5.01
C ALA A 108 13.16 19.25 -3.60
N VAL A 109 12.07 18.46 -3.47
CA VAL A 109 11.49 18.10 -2.17
C VAL A 109 12.50 17.29 -1.36
N PHE A 110 13.07 16.24 -1.95
CA PHE A 110 14.01 15.36 -1.25
C PHE A 110 15.29 16.05 -0.82
N GLU A 111 15.82 16.97 -1.63
CA GLU A 111 17.00 17.76 -1.24
C GLU A 111 16.71 18.66 -0.03
N ARG A 112 15.53 19.28 0.05
CA ARG A 112 15.14 20.10 1.21
C ARG A 112 15.01 19.27 2.47
N VAL A 113 14.23 18.18 2.41
CA VAL A 113 13.96 17.32 3.59
C VAL A 113 15.23 16.63 4.06
N ARG A 114 16.10 16.21 3.12
CA ARG A 114 17.39 15.59 3.43
C ARG A 114 18.34 16.51 4.18
N ALA A 115 18.28 17.82 3.93
CA ALA A 115 19.12 18.79 4.64
C ALA A 115 18.88 18.78 6.16
N PHE A 116 17.68 18.37 6.61
CA PHE A 116 17.29 18.29 8.02
C PHE A 116 17.32 16.87 8.57
N GLY A 117 17.17 15.85 7.71
CA GLY A 117 17.19 14.45 8.10
C GLY A 117 18.60 13.89 8.26
N ARG A 118 18.78 12.94 9.18
CA ARG A 118 20.07 12.25 9.38
C ARG A 118 20.33 11.14 8.35
N GLY A 119 20.11 11.44 7.06
CA GLY A 119 20.62 10.63 5.97
C GLY A 119 19.62 9.88 5.12
N THR A 120 18.39 9.59 5.59
CA THR A 120 17.36 8.91 4.79
C THR A 120 16.05 9.68 4.76
N THR A 121 15.31 9.53 3.67
CA THR A 121 13.97 10.12 3.52
C THR A 121 12.92 9.02 3.47
N ARG A 122 11.78 9.26 4.10
CA ARG A 122 10.56 8.46 3.98
C ARG A 122 9.51 9.26 3.24
N ALA A 123 8.97 8.72 2.17
CA ALA A 123 7.87 9.32 1.43
C ALA A 123 6.61 8.47 1.57
N TYR A 124 5.48 9.10 1.86
CA TYR A 124 4.15 8.53 1.72
C TYR A 124 3.42 9.23 0.59
N GLY A 125 2.75 8.48 -0.29
CA GLY A 125 2.07 9.04 -1.45
C GLY A 125 0.75 8.36 -1.82
N GLU A 126 -0.25 9.19 -2.20
CA GLU A 126 -1.56 8.78 -2.70
C GLU A 126 -1.75 9.12 -4.19
N MET A 127 -0.73 9.66 -4.84
CA MET A 127 -0.84 10.14 -6.23
C MET A 127 -1.30 9.06 -7.20
N VAL A 128 -0.75 7.87 -7.05
CA VAL A 128 -1.08 6.72 -7.91
C VAL A 128 -2.50 6.22 -7.66
N ASN A 129 -2.93 6.22 -6.40
CA ASN A 129 -4.31 5.87 -6.04
C ASN A 129 -5.32 6.86 -6.66
N LEU A 130 -5.02 8.16 -6.63
CA LEU A 130 -5.88 9.18 -7.24
C LEU A 130 -5.98 8.99 -8.75
N LEU A 131 -4.85 8.82 -9.45
CA LEU A 131 -4.83 8.55 -10.89
C LEU A 131 -5.62 7.28 -11.24
N TRP A 132 -5.50 6.25 -10.40
CA TRP A 132 -6.24 5.00 -10.58
C TRP A 132 -7.75 5.20 -10.45
N GLN A 133 -8.19 5.92 -9.43
CA GLN A 133 -9.62 6.23 -9.20
C GLN A 133 -10.21 7.11 -10.31
N GLU A 134 -9.42 7.98 -10.92
CA GLU A 134 -9.81 8.80 -12.06
C GLU A 134 -9.79 8.04 -13.40
N GLY A 135 -9.48 6.73 -13.39
CA GLY A 135 -9.44 5.90 -14.59
C GLY A 135 -8.15 6.08 -15.42
N MET A 136 -7.17 6.83 -14.93
CA MET A 136 -5.89 7.08 -15.59
C MET A 136 -4.86 5.99 -15.26
N GLN A 137 -5.19 4.72 -15.55
CA GLN A 137 -4.41 3.56 -15.15
C GLN A 137 -2.99 3.57 -15.72
N GLU A 138 -2.83 3.92 -17.01
CA GLU A 138 -1.51 3.99 -17.63
C GLU A 138 -0.62 5.05 -16.99
N ALA A 139 -1.19 6.19 -16.62
CA ALA A 139 -0.48 7.25 -15.91
C ALA A 139 -0.07 6.81 -14.51
N ALA A 140 -0.95 6.09 -13.80
CA ALA A 140 -0.66 5.53 -12.48
C ALA A 140 0.52 4.55 -12.54
N ILE A 141 0.49 3.58 -13.46
CA ILE A 141 1.57 2.60 -13.67
C ILE A 141 2.89 3.30 -14.03
N ARG A 142 2.83 4.28 -14.93
CA ARG A 142 4.02 5.05 -15.32
C ARG A 142 4.60 5.85 -14.15
N LEU A 143 3.75 6.41 -13.29
CA LEU A 143 4.20 7.14 -12.10
C LEU A 143 4.87 6.22 -11.08
N GLU A 144 4.40 4.96 -10.95
CA GLU A 144 5.06 3.95 -10.12
C GLU A 144 6.46 3.59 -10.65
N GLU A 145 6.60 3.48 -11.97
CA GLU A 145 7.91 3.27 -12.59
C GLU A 145 8.85 4.45 -12.31
N TYR A 146 8.32 5.69 -12.32
CA TYR A 146 9.10 6.89 -11.99
C TYR A 146 9.55 6.92 -10.53
N TRP A 147 8.75 6.42 -9.58
CA TRP A 147 9.19 6.24 -8.20
C TRP A 147 10.38 5.28 -8.11
N ASN A 148 10.33 4.16 -8.85
CA ASN A 148 11.44 3.21 -8.90
C ASN A 148 12.70 3.81 -9.53
N ASP A 149 12.56 4.61 -10.59
CA ASP A 149 13.69 5.30 -11.22
C ASP A 149 14.26 6.40 -10.31
N LEU A 150 13.39 7.13 -9.59
CA LEU A 150 13.82 8.15 -8.64
C LEU A 150 14.58 7.54 -7.45
N ALA A 151 14.21 6.33 -7.00
CA ALA A 151 14.91 5.60 -5.93
C ALA A 151 16.35 5.19 -6.31
N ARG A 152 16.70 5.19 -7.60
CA ARG A 152 18.08 5.00 -8.07
C ARG A 152 18.92 6.27 -7.93
N LEU A 153 18.28 7.43 -7.83
CA LEU A 153 18.94 8.74 -7.77
C LEU A 153 19.02 9.28 -6.33
N TYR A 154 18.07 8.93 -5.49
CA TYR A 154 17.95 9.45 -4.12
C TYR A 154 17.77 8.30 -3.11
N PRO A 155 18.40 8.38 -1.92
CA PRO A 155 18.25 7.38 -0.87
C PRO A 155 16.95 7.61 -0.08
N PHE A 156 15.85 7.00 -0.48
CA PHE A 156 14.57 7.07 0.22
C PHE A 156 13.84 5.73 0.20
N SER A 157 12.83 5.59 1.05
CA SER A 157 11.78 4.59 0.92
C SER A 157 10.47 5.27 0.57
N VAL A 158 9.62 4.61 -0.21
CA VAL A 158 8.28 5.10 -0.52
C VAL A 158 7.22 4.09 -0.14
N PHE A 159 6.15 4.59 0.48
CA PHE A 159 4.97 3.85 0.87
C PHE A 159 3.76 4.40 0.10
N CYS A 160 3.11 3.55 -0.71
CA CYS A 160 1.94 3.88 -1.50
C CYS A 160 0.69 3.26 -0.89
N GLY A 161 -0.35 4.06 -0.63
CA GLY A 161 -1.65 3.60 -0.17
C GLY A 161 -2.63 3.47 -1.33
N TYR A 162 -3.27 2.31 -1.49
CA TYR A 162 -4.29 2.06 -2.51
C TYR A 162 -5.63 1.73 -1.89
N LEU A 163 -6.68 2.48 -2.24
CA LEU A 163 -8.05 2.10 -1.94
C LEU A 163 -8.51 1.06 -2.97
N LEU A 164 -8.39 -0.21 -2.61
CA LEU A 164 -8.73 -1.33 -3.47
C LEU A 164 -9.41 -2.43 -2.66
N ASP A 165 -10.64 -2.78 -3.02
CA ASP A 165 -11.34 -3.89 -2.38
C ASP A 165 -10.81 -5.23 -2.91
N VAL A 166 -9.92 -5.85 -2.16
CA VAL A 166 -9.34 -7.16 -2.45
C VAL A 166 -10.37 -8.31 -2.38
N HIS A 167 -11.58 -8.03 -1.94
CA HIS A 167 -12.69 -8.98 -1.99
C HIS A 167 -13.54 -8.82 -3.27
N ASP A 168 -13.21 -7.87 -4.15
CA ASP A 168 -13.87 -7.66 -5.42
C ASP A 168 -13.11 -8.32 -6.58
N ASP A 169 -13.84 -8.88 -7.52
CA ASP A 169 -13.29 -9.56 -8.70
C ASP A 169 -12.49 -8.61 -9.59
N HIS A 170 -12.88 -7.32 -9.63
CA HIS A 170 -12.17 -6.27 -10.38
C HIS A 170 -10.73 -6.06 -9.89
N ALA A 171 -10.46 -6.27 -8.60
CA ALA A 171 -9.10 -6.18 -8.08
C ALA A 171 -8.14 -7.15 -8.79
N TYR A 172 -8.65 -8.32 -9.15
CA TYR A 172 -7.89 -9.40 -9.80
C TYR A 172 -7.99 -9.38 -11.34
N ALA A 173 -8.61 -8.38 -11.92
CA ALA A 173 -8.70 -8.19 -13.37
C ALA A 173 -7.55 -7.34 -13.95
N GLY A 174 -6.45 -7.18 -13.20
CA GLY A 174 -5.26 -6.44 -13.58
C GLY A 174 -4.65 -5.58 -12.46
N PRO A 175 -5.44 -4.79 -11.70
CA PRO A 175 -4.91 -3.86 -10.71
C PRO A 175 -3.89 -4.45 -9.74
N ILE A 176 -4.22 -5.55 -9.08
CA ILE A 176 -3.32 -6.21 -8.13
C ILE A 176 -2.01 -6.65 -8.79
N GLU A 177 -2.06 -7.22 -10.00
CA GLU A 177 -0.86 -7.69 -10.70
C GLU A 177 0.08 -6.53 -11.03
N GLU A 178 -0.46 -5.38 -11.48
CA GLU A 178 0.32 -4.19 -11.80
C GLU A 178 0.93 -3.56 -10.54
N ILE A 179 0.16 -3.45 -9.44
CA ILE A 179 0.67 -3.00 -8.15
C ILE A 179 1.82 -3.91 -7.69
N GLY A 180 1.65 -5.24 -7.78
CA GLY A 180 2.71 -6.18 -7.40
C GLY A 180 3.94 -6.13 -8.30
N ARG A 181 3.78 -5.78 -9.58
CA ARG A 181 4.89 -5.64 -10.53
C ARG A 181 5.76 -4.42 -10.20
N THR A 182 5.15 -3.33 -9.78
CA THR A 182 5.83 -2.04 -9.54
C THR A 182 6.42 -1.91 -8.14
N HIS A 183 5.96 -2.68 -7.15
CA HIS A 183 6.39 -2.60 -5.76
C HIS A 183 7.32 -3.74 -5.35
N SER A 184 8.20 -3.47 -4.40
CA SER A 184 9.08 -4.49 -3.83
C SER A 184 8.34 -5.41 -2.85
N ASP A 185 7.35 -4.88 -2.15
CA ASP A 185 6.58 -5.59 -1.13
C ASP A 185 5.15 -5.03 -1.04
N ILE A 186 4.18 -5.88 -0.75
CA ILE A 186 2.81 -5.48 -0.41
C ILE A 186 2.58 -5.75 1.07
N ILE A 187 2.27 -4.71 1.82
CA ILE A 187 2.04 -4.80 3.27
C ILE A 187 0.66 -5.39 3.52
N GLY A 188 0.62 -6.48 4.28
CA GLY A 188 -0.62 -7.10 4.71
C GLY A 188 -1.29 -6.34 5.87
N THR A 189 -2.60 -6.50 5.96
CA THR A 189 -3.45 -6.00 7.04
C THR A 189 -4.00 -7.18 7.86
N PRO A 190 -4.56 -6.95 9.05
CA PRO A 190 -5.25 -8.02 9.78
C PRO A 190 -6.42 -8.63 9.00
N GLU A 191 -7.03 -7.87 8.09
CA GLU A 191 -8.09 -8.32 7.20
C GLU A 191 -7.61 -9.40 6.24
N ASP A 192 -6.36 -9.35 5.81
CA ASP A 192 -5.78 -10.34 4.87
C ASP A 192 -5.74 -11.74 5.47
N ASP A 193 -5.44 -11.85 6.77
CA ASP A 193 -5.44 -13.14 7.47
C ASP A 193 -6.86 -13.71 7.56
N ARG A 194 -7.86 -12.85 7.87
CA ARG A 194 -9.27 -13.23 7.88
C ARG A 194 -9.77 -13.63 6.49
N PHE A 195 -9.38 -12.87 5.48
CA PHE A 195 -9.71 -13.18 4.09
C PHE A 195 -9.11 -14.52 3.64
N CYS A 196 -7.89 -14.83 4.04
CA CYS A 196 -7.27 -16.12 3.76
C CYS A 196 -8.07 -17.28 4.37
N LEU A 197 -8.55 -17.14 5.61
CA LEU A 197 -9.42 -18.14 6.25
C LEU A 197 -10.77 -18.29 5.56
N ALA A 198 -11.35 -17.16 5.12
CA ALA A 198 -12.61 -17.16 4.36
C ALA A 198 -12.45 -17.85 2.99
N LEU A 199 -11.33 -17.64 2.30
CA LEU A 199 -10.99 -18.35 1.07
C LEU A 199 -10.85 -19.87 1.28
N ASP A 200 -10.24 -20.29 2.39
CA ASP A 200 -10.15 -21.72 2.74
C ASP A 200 -11.51 -22.34 3.03
N ALA A 201 -12.41 -21.63 3.72
CA ALA A 201 -13.79 -22.09 3.93
C ALA A 201 -14.55 -22.20 2.60
N ALA A 202 -14.50 -21.16 1.77
CA ALA A 202 -15.13 -21.15 0.46
C ALA A 202 -14.64 -22.28 -0.45
N SER A 203 -13.34 -22.57 -0.42
CA SER A 203 -12.76 -23.62 -1.26
C SER A 203 -13.15 -25.04 -0.82
N ARG A 204 -13.37 -25.25 0.49
CA ARG A 204 -13.91 -26.55 0.95
C ARG A 204 -15.30 -26.80 0.39
N ASP A 205 -16.13 -25.76 0.26
CA ASP A 205 -17.47 -25.89 -0.33
C ASP A 205 -17.42 -26.15 -1.84
N VAL A 206 -16.48 -25.52 -2.55
CA VAL A 206 -16.38 -25.62 -4.00
C VAL A 206 -15.59 -26.85 -4.46
N PHE A 207 -14.51 -27.19 -3.75
CA PHE A 207 -13.55 -28.23 -4.16
C PHE A 207 -13.41 -29.39 -3.15
N GLY A 208 -14.01 -29.30 -1.97
CA GLY A 208 -13.85 -30.28 -0.91
C GLY A 208 -12.52 -30.19 -0.13
N VAL A 209 -11.64 -29.27 -0.46
CA VAL A 209 -10.30 -29.08 0.15
C VAL A 209 -9.97 -27.60 0.34
N PRO A 210 -9.19 -27.23 1.37
CA PRO A 210 -8.77 -25.85 1.56
C PRO A 210 -7.68 -25.45 0.55
N LEU A 211 -7.79 -24.26 -0.03
CA LEU A 211 -6.85 -23.73 -1.00
C LEU A 211 -5.44 -23.54 -0.43
N SER A 212 -5.30 -23.20 0.84
CA SER A 212 -4.00 -23.07 1.49
C SER A 212 -3.14 -24.32 1.37
N GLN A 213 -3.75 -25.51 1.36
CA GLN A 213 -3.05 -26.76 1.11
C GLN A 213 -2.61 -26.90 -0.35
N MET A 214 -3.47 -26.56 -1.30
CA MET A 214 -3.16 -26.63 -2.74
C MET A 214 -2.08 -25.62 -3.15
N VAL A 215 -2.26 -24.39 -2.72
CA VAL A 215 -1.38 -23.25 -3.06
C VAL A 215 -0.02 -23.36 -2.37
N GLY A 216 0.04 -23.89 -1.15
CA GLY A 216 1.30 -24.12 -0.43
C GLY A 216 2.27 -25.06 -1.15
N PHE A 217 1.77 -26.00 -1.96
CA PHE A 217 2.61 -26.85 -2.82
C PHE A 217 3.08 -26.15 -4.09
N ALA A 218 2.26 -25.24 -4.65
CA ALA A 218 2.58 -24.51 -5.87
C ALA A 218 3.61 -23.38 -5.63
N HIS A 219 3.49 -22.66 -4.53
CA HIS A 219 4.34 -21.49 -4.22
C HIS A 219 5.81 -21.78 -3.91
N ARG A 220 6.18 -23.02 -3.68
CA ARG A 220 7.61 -23.37 -3.56
C ARG A 220 8.39 -23.19 -4.85
N ARG A 221 7.72 -22.89 -5.97
CA ARG A 221 8.32 -22.78 -7.30
C ARG A 221 8.27 -21.37 -7.92
N ASP A 222 7.46 -20.45 -7.36
CA ASP A 222 7.23 -19.14 -7.99
C ASP A 222 7.61 -18.00 -7.03
N SER A 223 8.76 -17.37 -7.29
CA SER A 223 9.33 -16.33 -6.41
C SER A 223 8.66 -14.96 -6.56
N GLY A 224 7.85 -14.74 -7.61
CA GLY A 224 7.23 -13.44 -7.90
C GLY A 224 6.02 -13.09 -7.03
N GLU A 225 5.25 -14.10 -6.62
CA GLU A 225 4.01 -13.91 -5.85
C GLU A 225 4.23 -13.83 -4.33
N GLN A 226 5.44 -14.06 -3.84
CA GLN A 226 5.77 -13.97 -2.40
C GLN A 226 5.60 -12.56 -1.83
N ARG A 227 5.45 -11.55 -2.68
CA ARG A 227 5.27 -10.15 -2.30
C ARG A 227 3.89 -9.84 -1.75
N PHE A 228 2.89 -10.66 -2.08
CA PHE A 228 1.51 -10.44 -1.66
C PHE A 228 1.18 -11.13 -0.33
N PRO A 229 0.26 -10.55 0.47
CA PRO A 229 -0.38 -11.25 1.57
C PRO A 229 -1.04 -12.55 1.11
N SER A 230 -1.23 -13.49 2.05
CA SER A 230 -1.64 -14.86 1.73
C SER A 230 -2.99 -14.95 1.00
N GLY A 231 -3.96 -14.09 1.36
CA GLY A 231 -5.28 -14.07 0.74
C GLY A 231 -5.22 -13.68 -0.74
N GLN A 232 -4.58 -12.54 -1.04
CA GLN A 232 -4.43 -12.05 -2.42
C GLN A 232 -3.63 -13.03 -3.28
N ARG A 233 -2.54 -13.59 -2.74
CA ARG A 233 -1.73 -14.59 -3.44
C ARG A 233 -2.55 -15.84 -3.78
N THR A 234 -3.36 -16.31 -2.83
CA THR A 234 -4.25 -17.45 -3.03
C THR A 234 -5.26 -17.14 -4.13
N MET A 235 -5.88 -15.96 -4.12
CA MET A 235 -6.87 -15.59 -5.11
C MET A 235 -6.26 -15.40 -6.51
N LEU A 236 -5.07 -14.81 -6.62
CA LEU A 236 -4.32 -14.74 -7.88
C LEU A 236 -4.03 -16.13 -8.45
N TRP A 237 -3.63 -17.06 -7.59
CA TRP A 237 -3.42 -18.44 -8.01
C TRP A 237 -4.72 -19.08 -8.52
N VAL A 238 -5.85 -18.88 -7.83
CA VAL A 238 -7.17 -19.39 -8.27
C VAL A 238 -7.54 -18.82 -9.62
N LYS A 239 -7.41 -17.51 -9.82
CA LYS A 239 -7.70 -16.85 -11.10
C LYS A 239 -6.91 -17.47 -12.27
N ARG A 240 -5.64 -17.75 -12.06
CA ARG A 240 -4.77 -18.33 -13.10
C ARG A 240 -5.01 -19.80 -13.36
N ASN A 241 -5.24 -20.59 -12.32
CA ASN A 241 -5.27 -22.05 -12.44
C ASN A 241 -6.69 -22.63 -12.47
N LEU A 242 -7.68 -21.92 -11.92
CA LEU A 242 -9.08 -22.36 -11.79
C LEU A 242 -10.03 -21.23 -12.23
N PRO A 243 -9.86 -20.62 -13.42
CA PRO A 243 -10.59 -19.41 -13.81
C PRO A 243 -12.12 -19.59 -13.80
N SER A 244 -12.63 -20.76 -14.15
CA SER A 244 -14.07 -21.08 -14.15
C SER A 244 -14.70 -21.12 -12.77
N ALA A 245 -13.91 -21.34 -11.71
CA ALA A 245 -14.38 -21.41 -10.34
C ALA A 245 -14.05 -20.15 -9.53
N SER A 246 -13.23 -19.25 -10.06
CA SER A 246 -12.70 -18.10 -9.34
C SER A 246 -13.79 -17.18 -8.79
N ALA A 247 -14.81 -16.87 -9.59
CA ALA A 247 -15.94 -16.03 -9.16
C ALA A 247 -16.73 -16.68 -8.02
N ALA A 248 -17.03 -17.99 -8.13
CA ALA A 248 -17.76 -18.71 -7.08
C ALA A 248 -16.97 -18.80 -5.77
N VAL A 249 -15.65 -18.99 -5.84
CA VAL A 249 -14.79 -19.01 -4.64
C VAL A 249 -14.78 -17.62 -3.98
N LEU A 250 -14.62 -16.56 -4.77
CA LEU A 250 -14.55 -15.20 -4.25
C LEU A 250 -15.88 -14.76 -3.63
N GLU A 251 -17.00 -15.03 -4.28
CA GLU A 251 -18.36 -14.74 -3.77
C GLU A 251 -18.61 -15.43 -2.42
N ARG A 252 -18.28 -16.72 -2.31
CA ARG A 252 -18.41 -17.46 -1.06
C ARG A 252 -17.45 -16.96 0.01
N ALA A 253 -16.22 -16.60 -0.36
CA ALA A 253 -15.26 -16.05 0.58
C ALA A 253 -15.72 -14.71 1.16
N ARG A 254 -16.37 -13.86 0.36
CA ARG A 254 -17.01 -12.63 0.86
C ARG A 254 -18.05 -12.90 1.92
N HIS A 255 -18.92 -13.87 1.66
CA HIS A 255 -19.96 -14.27 2.63
C HIS A 255 -19.35 -14.76 3.94
N TYR A 256 -18.39 -15.69 3.90
CA TYR A 256 -17.69 -16.16 5.11
C TYR A 256 -16.93 -15.04 5.83
N TYR A 257 -16.35 -14.09 5.10
CA TYR A 257 -15.67 -12.96 5.70
C TYR A 257 -16.65 -12.04 6.45
N GLU A 258 -17.82 -11.74 5.86
CA GLU A 258 -18.85 -10.89 6.45
C GLU A 258 -19.47 -11.55 7.69
N ASP A 259 -19.78 -12.84 7.65
CA ASP A 259 -20.30 -13.60 8.79
C ASP A 259 -19.31 -13.64 9.97
N ALA A 260 -18.01 -13.75 9.69
CA ALA A 260 -16.98 -13.74 10.71
C ALA A 260 -16.84 -12.35 11.36
N VAL A 261 -17.00 -11.27 10.61
CA VAL A 261 -17.00 -9.89 11.14
C VAL A 261 -18.19 -9.69 12.08
N LEU A 262 -19.40 -10.06 11.64
CA LEU A 262 -20.62 -9.93 12.45
C LEU A 262 -20.53 -10.74 13.75
N SER A 263 -19.87 -11.90 13.72
CA SER A 263 -19.70 -12.75 14.90
C SER A 263 -18.68 -12.19 15.89
N SER A 264 -17.67 -11.47 15.42
CA SER A 264 -16.65 -10.83 16.28
C SER A 264 -17.19 -9.60 17.01
N ASP A 265 -18.05 -8.81 16.35
CA ASP A 265 -18.65 -7.60 16.92
C ASP A 265 -19.70 -7.89 18.01
N LEU A 266 -20.26 -9.10 18.03
CA LEU A 266 -21.22 -9.56 19.05
C LEU A 266 -20.54 -10.11 20.34
N THR A 267 -19.21 -10.31 20.29
CA THR A 267 -18.44 -10.89 21.41
C THR A 267 -17.44 -9.92 22.06
N GLY A 268 -17.37 -8.69 21.62
CA GLY A 268 -16.54 -7.59 22.16
C GLY A 268 -17.39 -6.59 22.91
#